data_1d49c41b4197d06ec9361ec258f3e67c
#
_entry.id   1d49c41b4197d06ec9361ec258f3e67c
#
_cell.length_a   1.000
_cell.length_b   1.000
_cell.length_c   1.000
_cell.angle_alpha   90.00
_cell.angle_beta   90.00
_cell.angle_gamma   90.00
#
_symmetry.space_group_name_H-M   'P 1'
#
loop_
_entity.id
_entity.type
_entity.pdbx_description
1 polymer ?
#
loop_
_entity_poly.entity_id
_entity_poly.type
_entity_poly.pdbx_seq_one_letter_code
_entity_poly.pdbx_strand_id
1 'polypeptide(L)'
;LILVLAAGGAYVAMQIMRGNYVGKPVQAFDSSQVFTNSLASKENMKTTSFAQKLCVSSKGDVDKIQNVSLEDDQSGLLFSLNNHKVLYAKGIYDKVYPASITKIMTAMLALKSGKLDDNVTISQENVTLEEGSQVCGFSAGDQVTLDQLLHCLLVYSGNDAASAIAEYVGGSTENFVQMMNSYAAALGCTGTHFTNPHGLQDENHYTTPYDIYLMLNEAMKYKEFTEITQLSSYTVNYTGADGSALSTTLQATDHYLTGEATPPKDVTILGGKTGTTDSAGNCLAILTQNAYGKTFVSIVMGASSKDLLYQEMNSLLQNINS
;
A
#
# COMPACT_ATOMS: atom_id res chain seq x y z
N LEU A 1 6.34 -31.08 -50.30
CA LEU A 1 5.73 -29.73 -50.32
C LEU A 1 5.11 -29.34 -48.96
N ILE A 2 4.38 -30.27 -48.33
CA ILE A 2 3.70 -30.05 -47.03
C ILE A 2 4.70 -29.80 -45.89
N LEU A 3 5.85 -30.48 -45.86
CA LEU A 3 6.90 -30.26 -44.84
C LEU A 3 7.59 -28.90 -44.96
N VAL A 4 7.72 -28.33 -46.14
CA VAL A 4 8.33 -27.01 -46.35
C VAL A 4 7.37 -25.90 -45.93
N LEU A 5 6.05 -26.10 -46.12
CA LEU A 5 5.02 -25.14 -45.66
C LEU A 5 4.89 -25.14 -44.15
N ALA A 6 5.01 -26.30 -43.49
CA ALA A 6 4.98 -26.38 -42.03
C ALA A 6 6.21 -25.74 -41.39
N ALA A 7 7.41 -25.93 -41.95
CA ALA A 7 8.63 -25.26 -41.48
C ALA A 7 8.60 -23.74 -41.69
N GLY A 8 8.06 -23.28 -42.83
CA GLY A 8 7.87 -21.87 -43.11
C GLY A 8 6.88 -21.22 -42.17
N GLY A 9 5.75 -21.88 -41.86
CA GLY A 9 4.76 -21.41 -40.91
C GLY A 9 5.32 -21.30 -39.48
N ALA A 10 6.08 -22.29 -39.03
CA ALA A 10 6.74 -22.28 -37.74
C ALA A 10 7.80 -21.16 -37.62
N TYR A 11 8.56 -20.92 -38.69
CA TYR A 11 9.55 -19.84 -38.73
C TYR A 11 8.90 -18.44 -38.68
N VAL A 12 7.81 -18.24 -39.41
CA VAL A 12 7.05 -16.98 -39.40
C VAL A 12 6.39 -16.77 -38.04
N ALA A 13 5.81 -17.81 -37.42
CA ALA A 13 5.25 -17.72 -36.06
C ALA A 13 6.34 -17.42 -35.01
N MET A 14 7.53 -18.00 -35.16
CA MET A 14 8.66 -17.72 -34.28
C MET A 14 9.20 -16.29 -34.44
N GLN A 15 9.18 -15.72 -35.65
CA GLN A 15 9.55 -14.32 -35.91
C GLN A 15 8.48 -13.36 -35.35
N ILE A 16 7.20 -13.69 -35.44
CA ILE A 16 6.11 -12.89 -34.87
C ILE A 16 6.19 -12.91 -33.33
N MET A 17 6.45 -14.08 -32.73
CA MET A 17 6.65 -14.19 -31.28
C MET A 17 7.91 -13.45 -30.81
N ARG A 18 9.02 -13.52 -31.55
CA ARG A 18 10.23 -12.73 -31.27
C ARG A 18 9.98 -11.24 -31.40
N GLY A 19 9.23 -10.77 -32.39
CA GLY A 19 8.88 -9.36 -32.57
C GLY A 19 8.00 -8.81 -31.44
N ASN A 20 7.18 -9.65 -30.82
CA ASN A 20 6.33 -9.24 -29.70
C ASN A 20 7.01 -9.40 -28.31
N TYR A 21 8.08 -10.20 -28.21
CA TYR A 21 8.81 -10.44 -26.97
C TYR A 21 10.15 -9.69 -26.87
N VAL A 22 10.63 -9.09 -27.92
CA VAL A 22 11.70 -8.12 -27.81
C VAL A 22 11.04 -6.80 -27.38
N GLY A 23 10.72 -6.69 -26.09
CA GLY A 23 10.58 -5.39 -25.49
C GLY A 23 11.82 -4.60 -25.92
N LYS A 24 11.63 -3.42 -26.53
CA LYS A 24 12.74 -2.54 -26.87
C LYS A 24 13.65 -2.53 -25.64
N PRO A 25 14.94 -2.88 -25.75
CA PRO A 25 15.82 -2.82 -24.61
C PRO A 25 15.64 -1.42 -24.03
N VAL A 26 15.27 -1.35 -22.74
CA VAL A 26 15.30 -0.08 -22.03
C VAL A 26 16.76 0.34 -22.18
N GLN A 27 17.02 1.33 -23.04
CA GLN A 27 18.37 1.86 -23.19
C GLN A 27 18.79 2.27 -21.79
N ALA A 28 19.88 1.66 -21.31
CA ALA A 28 20.49 2.10 -20.09
C ALA A 28 20.65 3.62 -20.20
N PHE A 29 20.24 4.33 -19.16
CA PHE A 29 20.30 5.78 -19.11
C PHE A 29 21.72 6.24 -19.48
N ASP A 30 21.88 6.77 -20.68
CA ASP A 30 23.15 7.30 -21.14
C ASP A 30 23.25 8.76 -20.67
N SER A 31 23.90 8.93 -19.53
CA SER A 31 24.15 10.24 -18.95
C SER A 31 24.98 11.17 -19.85
N SER A 32 25.69 10.62 -20.85
CA SER A 32 26.48 11.43 -21.79
C SER A 32 25.60 12.12 -22.84
N GLN A 33 24.47 11.55 -23.23
CA GLN A 33 23.53 12.17 -24.17
C GLN A 33 22.74 13.34 -23.54
N VAL A 34 22.51 13.30 -22.23
CA VAL A 34 21.81 14.39 -21.53
C VAL A 34 22.68 15.66 -21.50
N PHE A 35 24.01 15.50 -21.40
CA PHE A 35 24.94 16.64 -21.34
C PHE A 35 25.20 17.29 -22.70
N THR A 36 25.21 16.52 -23.78
CA THR A 36 25.50 17.07 -25.13
C THR A 36 24.31 17.83 -25.71
N ASN A 37 23.07 17.46 -25.40
CA ASN A 37 21.87 18.14 -25.84
C ASN A 37 21.56 19.44 -25.06
N SER A 38 22.08 19.57 -23.83
CA SER A 38 21.83 20.77 -23.00
C SER A 38 22.69 21.98 -23.39
N LEU A 39 23.77 21.77 -24.18
CA LEU A 39 24.65 22.84 -24.64
C LEU A 39 24.31 23.37 -26.02
N ALA A 40 23.44 22.70 -26.79
CA ALA A 40 23.17 23.00 -28.20
C ALA A 40 21.92 23.84 -28.47
N SER A 41 21.03 24.07 -27.52
CA SER A 41 19.85 24.90 -27.74
C SER A 41 19.49 25.76 -26.52
N LYS A 42 19.65 27.07 -26.71
CA LYS A 42 19.14 28.11 -25.79
C LYS A 42 17.63 28.33 -25.93
N GLU A 43 16.87 27.39 -26.44
CA GLU A 43 15.42 27.48 -26.48
C GLU A 43 14.83 26.60 -25.39
N ASN A 44 14.10 27.24 -24.50
CA ASN A 44 13.27 26.77 -23.42
C ASN A 44 12.70 25.34 -23.60
N MET A 45 13.51 24.30 -23.50
CA MET A 45 12.96 23.00 -23.16
C MET A 45 12.52 23.05 -21.68
N LYS A 46 11.26 23.29 -21.46
CA LYS A 46 10.62 22.92 -20.20
C LYS A 46 10.75 21.40 -20.09
N THR A 47 11.83 20.94 -19.46
CA THR A 47 11.92 19.56 -19.01
C THR A 47 10.77 19.35 -18.04
N THR A 48 9.73 18.68 -18.50
CA THR A 48 8.66 18.24 -17.60
C THR A 48 9.29 17.27 -16.61
N SER A 49 9.27 17.62 -15.34
CA SER A 49 9.76 16.74 -14.27
C SER A 49 9.10 15.37 -14.40
N PHE A 50 9.88 14.30 -14.37
CA PHE A 50 9.40 12.91 -14.35
C PHE A 50 8.32 12.67 -13.28
N ALA A 51 8.34 13.42 -12.18
CA ALA A 51 7.47 13.29 -11.03
C ALA A 51 6.47 14.46 -10.86
N GLN A 52 6.01 15.10 -11.93
CA GLN A 52 5.11 16.26 -11.83
C GLN A 52 3.81 16.02 -11.06
N LYS A 53 3.36 14.77 -11.01
CA LYS A 53 2.13 14.35 -10.32
C LYS A 53 2.38 13.78 -8.92
N LEU A 54 3.62 13.82 -8.44
CA LEU A 54 3.99 13.31 -7.12
C LEU A 54 4.45 14.44 -6.20
N CYS A 55 4.20 14.27 -4.92
CA CYS A 55 4.82 15.09 -3.89
C CYS A 55 6.26 14.62 -3.70
N VAL A 56 7.23 15.47 -3.97
CA VAL A 56 8.66 15.13 -3.86
C VAL A 56 9.35 16.14 -2.95
N SER A 57 10.09 15.67 -1.95
CA SER A 57 10.99 16.48 -1.15
C SER A 57 12.43 16.26 -1.62
N SER A 58 12.99 17.25 -2.32
CA SER A 58 14.39 17.20 -2.79
C SER A 58 15.41 17.58 -1.72
N LYS A 59 14.97 18.06 -0.55
CA LYS A 59 15.81 18.61 0.52
C LYS A 59 15.82 17.77 1.80
N GLY A 60 15.28 16.54 1.78
CA GLY A 60 15.07 15.76 3.00
C GLY A 60 13.90 16.32 3.81
N ASP A 61 14.15 16.64 5.08
CA ASP A 61 13.11 17.11 5.98
C ASP A 61 12.57 18.48 5.60
N VAL A 62 11.26 18.65 5.75
CA VAL A 62 10.52 19.85 5.45
C VAL A 62 9.57 20.16 6.59
N ASP A 63 9.73 21.33 7.18
CA ASP A 63 8.83 21.86 8.21
C ASP A 63 8.30 23.22 7.74
N LYS A 64 7.11 23.22 7.13
CA LYS A 64 6.41 24.44 6.67
C LYS A 64 5.15 24.71 7.47
N ILE A 65 4.91 23.93 8.50
CA ILE A 65 3.71 24.00 9.34
C ILE A 65 4.10 24.16 10.80
N GLN A 66 3.16 24.61 11.61
CA GLN A 66 3.44 24.93 13.01
C GLN A 66 2.93 23.84 13.96
N ASN A 67 3.56 23.76 15.13
CA ASN A 67 3.11 22.92 16.23
C ASN A 67 3.08 21.42 15.94
N VAL A 68 3.98 20.94 15.06
CA VAL A 68 4.21 19.51 14.85
C VAL A 68 5.53 19.15 15.53
N SER A 69 5.48 18.17 16.41
CA SER A 69 6.67 17.60 17.03
C SER A 69 6.52 16.09 17.06
N LEU A 70 7.33 15.40 16.27
CA LEU A 70 7.52 13.97 16.36
C LEU A 70 8.80 13.68 17.13
N GLU A 71 8.84 12.61 17.95
CA GLU A 71 10.04 12.17 18.65
C GLU A 71 11.17 11.82 17.67
N ASP A 72 12.42 11.83 18.12
CA ASP A 72 13.60 11.73 17.23
C ASP A 72 13.64 10.45 16.39
N ASP A 73 13.15 9.35 16.92
CA ASP A 73 13.08 8.04 16.30
C ASP A 73 11.83 7.81 15.43
N GLN A 74 10.95 8.80 15.36
CA GLN A 74 9.73 8.76 14.57
C GLN A 74 9.92 9.40 13.19
N SER A 75 9.15 8.91 12.22
CA SER A 75 9.06 9.48 10.88
C SER A 75 7.63 9.91 10.57
N GLY A 76 7.50 10.95 9.75
CA GLY A 76 6.17 11.40 9.36
C GLY A 76 6.15 12.31 8.16
N LEU A 77 4.98 12.43 7.54
CA LEU A 77 4.74 13.33 6.42
C LEU A 77 3.32 13.88 6.40
N LEU A 78 3.19 15.06 5.77
CA LEU A 78 1.92 15.65 5.37
C LEU A 78 2.07 16.19 3.95
N PHE A 79 1.36 15.59 3.00
CA PHE A 79 1.40 15.93 1.59
C PHE A 79 0.03 16.38 1.08
N SER A 80 0.01 17.52 0.37
CA SER A 80 -1.18 17.99 -0.36
C SER A 80 -1.21 17.38 -1.76
N LEU A 81 -2.17 16.50 -2.04
CA LEU A 81 -2.27 15.80 -3.32
C LEU A 81 -2.73 16.72 -4.46
N ASN A 82 -3.63 17.66 -4.20
CA ASN A 82 -4.15 18.56 -5.22
C ASN A 82 -3.09 19.52 -5.79
N ASN A 83 -2.12 19.89 -4.96
CA ASN A 83 -1.08 20.86 -5.33
C ASN A 83 0.29 20.19 -5.49
N HIS A 84 0.41 18.88 -5.23
CA HIS A 84 1.67 18.14 -5.17
C HIS A 84 2.72 18.79 -4.27
N LYS A 85 2.28 19.28 -3.09
CA LYS A 85 3.13 20.00 -2.15
C LYS A 85 3.45 19.16 -0.93
N VAL A 86 4.71 19.20 -0.53
CA VAL A 86 5.18 18.72 0.76
C VAL A 86 4.99 19.84 1.79
N LEU A 87 4.17 19.59 2.80
CA LEU A 87 3.92 20.52 3.91
C LEU A 87 4.78 20.18 5.12
N TYR A 88 4.92 18.89 5.40
CA TYR A 88 5.78 18.34 6.45
C TYR A 88 6.46 17.07 5.94
N ALA A 89 7.72 16.88 6.31
CA ALA A 89 8.49 15.67 6.04
C ALA A 89 9.58 15.54 7.10
N LYS A 90 9.63 14.41 7.79
CA LYS A 90 10.68 14.02 8.74
C LYS A 90 11.02 12.56 8.51
N GLY A 91 12.28 12.25 8.20
CA GLY A 91 12.74 10.89 7.99
C GLY A 91 11.99 10.12 6.88
N ILE A 92 11.48 10.83 5.87
CA ILE A 92 10.56 10.21 4.89
C ILE A 92 11.21 9.18 3.97
N TYR A 93 12.53 9.15 3.92
CA TYR A 93 13.34 8.17 3.17
C TYR A 93 14.06 7.18 4.08
N ASP A 94 13.89 7.29 5.40
CA ASP A 94 14.48 6.36 6.35
C ASP A 94 13.73 5.04 6.36
N LYS A 95 14.45 3.94 6.50
CA LYS A 95 13.86 2.62 6.60
C LYS A 95 13.16 2.44 7.94
N VAL A 96 11.89 2.03 7.88
CA VAL A 96 11.05 1.74 9.03
C VAL A 96 10.35 0.40 8.86
N TYR A 97 9.97 -0.22 9.95
CA TYR A 97 9.11 -1.40 9.92
C TYR A 97 7.67 -0.98 9.67
N PRO A 98 7.00 -1.52 8.62
CA PRO A 98 5.65 -1.08 8.26
C PRO A 98 4.56 -1.64 9.16
N ALA A 99 4.80 -2.74 9.88
CA ALA A 99 3.73 -3.50 10.51
C ALA A 99 2.57 -3.76 9.51
N SER A 100 1.32 -3.69 9.96
CA SER A 100 0.14 -3.93 9.11
C SER A 100 -0.11 -2.86 8.02
N ILE A 101 0.68 -1.79 7.92
CA ILE A 101 0.65 -0.90 6.75
C ILE A 101 0.99 -1.69 5.46
N THR A 102 1.76 -2.76 5.58
CA THR A 102 2.01 -3.77 4.53
C THR A 102 0.75 -4.19 3.78
N LYS A 103 -0.39 -4.28 4.47
CA LYS A 103 -1.65 -4.76 3.93
C LYS A 103 -2.24 -3.84 2.84
N ILE A 104 -1.74 -2.61 2.70
CA ILE A 104 -2.05 -1.75 1.54
C ILE A 104 -1.57 -2.44 0.26
N MET A 105 -0.34 -2.97 0.25
CA MET A 105 0.20 -3.70 -0.91
C MET A 105 -0.57 -5.00 -1.16
N THR A 106 -0.90 -5.74 -0.12
CA THR A 106 -1.69 -6.98 -0.21
C THR A 106 -3.07 -6.70 -0.82
N ALA A 107 -3.74 -5.65 -0.36
CA ALA A 107 -5.04 -5.22 -0.90
C ALA A 107 -4.94 -4.81 -2.38
N MET A 108 -3.92 -4.06 -2.77
CA MET A 108 -3.73 -3.65 -4.16
C MET A 108 -3.58 -4.85 -5.10
N LEU A 109 -2.83 -5.88 -4.70
CA LEU A 109 -2.67 -7.08 -5.51
C LEU A 109 -3.97 -7.90 -5.58
N ALA A 110 -4.74 -7.98 -4.50
CA ALA A 110 -6.06 -8.60 -4.50
C ALA A 110 -7.01 -7.86 -5.46
N LEU A 111 -7.10 -6.55 -5.37
CA LEU A 111 -7.93 -5.71 -6.26
C LEU A 111 -7.49 -5.84 -7.72
N LYS A 112 -6.19 -5.83 -7.97
CA LYS A 112 -5.62 -5.97 -9.32
C LYS A 112 -5.90 -7.34 -9.94
N SER A 113 -6.11 -8.38 -9.16
CA SER A 113 -6.48 -9.71 -9.66
C SER A 113 -7.85 -9.71 -10.36
N GLY A 114 -8.77 -8.81 -9.96
CA GLY A 114 -10.13 -8.71 -10.50
C GLY A 114 -11.04 -9.87 -10.14
N LYS A 115 -10.69 -10.69 -9.15
CA LYS A 115 -11.39 -11.94 -8.79
C LYS A 115 -12.16 -11.84 -7.48
N LEU A 116 -12.72 -10.67 -7.17
CA LEU A 116 -13.32 -10.41 -5.87
C LEU A 116 -14.49 -11.34 -5.51
N ASP A 117 -15.25 -11.79 -6.50
CA ASP A 117 -16.40 -12.72 -6.30
C ASP A 117 -15.98 -14.19 -6.13
N ASP A 118 -14.70 -14.52 -6.33
CA ASP A 118 -14.24 -15.90 -6.24
C ASP A 118 -14.24 -16.38 -4.79
N ASN A 119 -14.68 -17.62 -4.58
CA ASN A 119 -14.59 -18.29 -3.28
C ASN A 119 -13.17 -18.79 -3.02
N VAL A 120 -12.66 -18.45 -1.87
CA VAL A 120 -11.37 -18.87 -1.32
C VAL A 120 -11.62 -19.88 -0.22
N THR A 121 -10.97 -21.03 -0.30
CA THR A 121 -10.94 -22.00 0.80
C THR A 121 -9.78 -21.68 1.70
N ILE A 122 -10.05 -21.44 2.98
CA ILE A 122 -9.01 -21.18 3.99
C ILE A 122 -8.19 -22.45 4.20
N SER A 123 -6.89 -22.38 4.00
CA SER A 123 -5.97 -23.50 4.24
C SER A 123 -5.53 -23.57 5.71
N GLN A 124 -4.96 -24.71 6.12
CA GLN A 124 -4.35 -24.83 7.46
C GLN A 124 -3.19 -23.85 7.62
N GLU A 125 -2.46 -23.56 6.57
CA GLU A 125 -1.35 -22.62 6.58
C GLU A 125 -1.81 -21.18 6.86
N ASN A 126 -2.97 -20.78 6.32
CA ASN A 126 -3.52 -19.44 6.52
C ASN A 126 -3.85 -19.13 8.00
N VAL A 127 -4.18 -20.15 8.77
CA VAL A 127 -4.56 -20.03 10.18
C VAL A 127 -3.44 -20.44 11.15
N THR A 128 -2.30 -20.91 10.64
CA THR A 128 -1.11 -21.25 11.44
C THR A 128 -0.19 -20.05 11.50
N LEU A 129 -0.48 -19.11 12.38
CA LEU A 129 0.24 -17.85 12.54
C LEU A 129 0.88 -17.77 13.94
N GLU A 130 1.79 -16.82 14.13
CA GLU A 130 2.42 -16.56 15.42
C GLU A 130 1.38 -16.25 16.50
N GLU A 131 1.65 -16.70 17.73
CA GLU A 131 0.79 -16.43 18.89
C GLU A 131 0.66 -14.90 19.11
N GLY A 132 -0.56 -14.45 19.40
CA GLY A 132 -0.86 -13.03 19.54
C GLY A 132 -1.11 -12.28 18.22
N SER A 133 -1.02 -12.96 17.07
CA SER A 133 -1.40 -12.38 15.78
C SER A 133 -2.87 -11.97 15.75
N GLN A 134 -3.18 -10.81 15.17
CA GLN A 134 -4.56 -10.39 14.95
C GLN A 134 -5.18 -11.20 13.80
N VAL A 135 -6.19 -11.99 14.12
CA VAL A 135 -6.87 -12.88 13.18
C VAL A 135 -8.38 -12.69 13.20
N CYS A 136 -9.03 -12.89 12.07
CA CYS A 136 -10.50 -12.81 11.96
C CYS A 136 -11.20 -14.01 12.57
N GLY A 137 -10.46 -15.09 12.81
CA GLY A 137 -10.94 -16.32 13.47
C GLY A 137 -11.46 -17.37 12.50
N PHE A 138 -10.98 -17.36 11.28
CA PHE A 138 -11.26 -18.43 10.31
C PHE A 138 -10.64 -19.77 10.74
N SER A 139 -11.23 -20.85 10.26
CA SER A 139 -10.74 -22.22 10.42
C SER A 139 -10.39 -22.82 9.06
N ALA A 140 -9.47 -23.78 9.05
CA ALA A 140 -9.15 -24.51 7.83
C ALA A 140 -10.40 -25.19 7.23
N GLY A 141 -10.63 -24.99 5.95
CA GLY A 141 -11.79 -25.48 5.21
C GLY A 141 -12.95 -24.49 5.11
N ASP A 142 -12.93 -23.37 5.82
CA ASP A 142 -13.92 -22.30 5.68
C ASP A 142 -13.89 -21.73 4.24
N GLN A 143 -15.07 -21.31 3.75
CA GLN A 143 -15.25 -20.73 2.41
C GLN A 143 -15.61 -19.25 2.54
N VAL A 144 -14.76 -18.40 2.05
CA VAL A 144 -14.87 -16.92 2.15
C VAL A 144 -14.59 -16.32 0.77
N THR A 145 -15.32 -15.30 0.34
CA THR A 145 -15.00 -14.66 -0.94
C THR A 145 -13.74 -13.79 -0.82
N LEU A 146 -13.04 -13.55 -1.93
CA LEU A 146 -11.88 -12.65 -1.94
C LEU A 146 -12.27 -11.22 -1.51
N ASP A 147 -13.46 -10.76 -1.86
CA ASP A 147 -14.01 -9.48 -1.40
C ASP A 147 -14.16 -9.44 0.13
N GLN A 148 -14.73 -10.50 0.71
CA GLN A 148 -14.87 -10.59 2.17
C GLN A 148 -13.51 -10.63 2.89
N LEU A 149 -12.53 -11.35 2.33
CA LEU A 149 -11.16 -11.35 2.84
C LEU A 149 -10.53 -9.97 2.75
N LEU A 150 -10.79 -9.22 1.67
CA LEU A 150 -10.31 -7.85 1.51
C LEU A 150 -10.90 -6.90 2.58
N HIS A 151 -12.18 -7.05 2.90
CA HIS A 151 -12.82 -6.32 3.99
C HIS A 151 -12.20 -6.68 5.36
N CYS A 152 -12.00 -7.96 5.65
CA CYS A 152 -11.34 -8.43 6.85
C CYS A 152 -9.90 -7.90 6.98
N LEU A 153 -9.17 -7.86 5.85
CA LEU A 153 -7.81 -7.33 5.75
C LEU A 153 -7.73 -5.84 6.08
N LEU A 154 -8.61 -5.03 5.49
CA LEU A 154 -8.49 -3.57 5.55
C LEU A 154 -9.19 -2.99 6.79
N VAL A 155 -10.34 -3.50 7.18
CA VAL A 155 -11.09 -3.02 8.35
C VAL A 155 -10.45 -3.49 9.64
N TYR A 156 -10.32 -4.79 9.82
CA TYR A 156 -9.87 -5.40 11.07
C TYR A 156 -8.37 -5.70 11.10
N SER A 157 -7.72 -5.68 9.95
CA SER A 157 -6.29 -6.01 9.86
C SER A 157 -5.98 -7.50 10.09
N GLY A 158 -6.87 -8.43 9.70
CA GLY A 158 -6.68 -9.87 9.88
C GLY A 158 -5.44 -10.41 9.16
N ASN A 159 -4.57 -11.11 9.89
CA ASN A 159 -3.38 -11.72 9.32
C ASN A 159 -3.72 -13.02 8.59
N ASP A 160 -4.71 -13.78 9.07
CA ASP A 160 -5.29 -14.94 8.40
C ASP A 160 -5.90 -14.56 7.03
N ALA A 161 -6.64 -13.44 6.98
CA ALA A 161 -7.14 -12.90 5.72
C ALA A 161 -6.00 -12.52 4.77
N ALA A 162 -4.91 -11.92 5.27
CA ALA A 162 -3.74 -11.58 4.45
C ALA A 162 -3.07 -12.82 3.86
N SER A 163 -2.91 -13.87 4.66
CA SER A 163 -2.32 -15.14 4.23
C SER A 163 -3.19 -15.85 3.20
N ALA A 164 -4.51 -15.88 3.41
CA ALA A 164 -5.46 -16.47 2.47
C ALA A 164 -5.47 -15.72 1.12
N ILE A 165 -5.45 -14.39 1.15
CA ILE A 165 -5.32 -13.57 -0.07
C ILE A 165 -4.01 -13.91 -0.80
N ALA A 166 -2.90 -13.99 -0.08
CA ALA A 166 -1.59 -14.26 -0.67
C ALA A 166 -1.53 -15.64 -1.34
N GLU A 167 -2.01 -16.67 -0.68
CA GLU A 167 -2.07 -18.02 -1.25
C GLU A 167 -2.99 -18.06 -2.47
N TYR A 168 -4.17 -17.47 -2.39
CA TYR A 168 -5.14 -17.49 -3.49
C TYR A 168 -4.67 -16.71 -4.72
N VAL A 169 -4.22 -15.47 -4.54
CA VAL A 169 -3.82 -14.59 -5.65
C VAL A 169 -2.46 -14.98 -6.22
N GLY A 170 -1.52 -15.37 -5.37
CA GLY A 170 -0.15 -15.74 -5.76
C GLY A 170 0.01 -17.21 -6.14
N GLY A 171 -0.92 -18.09 -5.74
CA GLY A 171 -0.76 -19.54 -5.81
C GLY A 171 0.17 -20.11 -4.73
N SER A 172 0.97 -19.27 -4.08
CA SER A 172 1.70 -19.52 -2.83
C SER A 172 2.07 -18.20 -2.19
N THR A 173 2.36 -18.21 -0.89
CA THR A 173 2.84 -17.02 -0.14
C THR A 173 4.15 -16.50 -0.73
N GLU A 174 5.10 -17.36 -1.09
CA GLU A 174 6.39 -16.96 -1.63
C GLU A 174 6.23 -16.23 -2.99
N ASN A 175 5.39 -16.78 -3.87
CA ASN A 175 5.14 -16.15 -5.17
C ASN A 175 4.41 -14.80 -4.98
N PHE A 176 3.47 -14.72 -4.04
CA PHE A 176 2.79 -13.48 -3.72
C PHE A 176 3.75 -12.40 -3.20
N VAL A 177 4.69 -12.75 -2.33
CA VAL A 177 5.75 -11.85 -1.84
C VAL A 177 6.63 -11.37 -2.99
N GLN A 178 6.96 -12.22 -3.96
CA GLN A 178 7.66 -11.78 -5.16
C GLN A 178 6.84 -10.79 -5.98
N MET A 179 5.51 -11.00 -6.08
CA MET A 179 4.60 -10.04 -6.73
C MET A 179 4.55 -8.71 -5.97
N MET A 180 4.51 -8.73 -4.63
CA MET A 180 4.55 -7.51 -3.79
C MET A 180 5.82 -6.70 -4.08
N ASN A 181 6.99 -7.32 -4.05
CA ASN A 181 8.27 -6.66 -4.30
C ASN A 181 8.38 -6.14 -5.75
N SER A 182 7.92 -6.91 -6.71
CA SER A 182 7.89 -6.51 -8.12
C SER A 182 6.97 -5.31 -8.35
N TYR A 183 5.81 -5.29 -7.69
CA TYR A 183 4.86 -4.18 -7.81
C TYR A 183 5.35 -2.94 -7.07
N ALA A 184 5.96 -3.08 -5.89
CA ALA A 184 6.62 -1.99 -5.19
C ALA A 184 7.70 -1.32 -6.07
N ALA A 185 8.56 -2.11 -6.71
CA ALA A 185 9.56 -1.60 -7.64
C ALA A 185 8.93 -0.86 -8.83
N ALA A 186 7.83 -1.38 -9.39
CA ALA A 186 7.10 -0.74 -10.49
C ALA A 186 6.46 0.60 -10.09
N LEU A 187 6.08 0.78 -8.81
CA LEU A 187 5.58 2.03 -8.26
C LEU A 187 6.71 3.03 -7.92
N GLY A 188 7.96 2.59 -7.97
CA GLY A 188 9.12 3.41 -7.59
C GLY A 188 9.44 3.36 -6.09
N CYS A 189 8.91 2.39 -5.35
CA CYS A 189 9.21 2.16 -3.93
C CYS A 189 10.61 1.53 -3.77
N THR A 190 11.64 2.37 -3.80
CA THR A 190 13.04 1.92 -3.80
C THR A 190 13.60 1.62 -2.41
N GLY A 191 12.92 2.05 -1.37
CA GLY A 191 13.26 1.81 0.03
C GLY A 191 12.41 0.72 0.69
N THR A 192 11.69 -0.12 -0.11
CA THR A 192 10.74 -1.12 0.39
C THR A 192 11.18 -2.53 0.03
N HIS A 193 11.04 -3.44 0.98
CA HIS A 193 11.17 -4.88 0.77
C HIS A 193 10.18 -5.63 1.67
N PHE A 194 9.40 -6.51 1.07
CA PHE A 194 8.42 -7.36 1.74
C PHE A 194 8.94 -8.79 1.86
N THR A 195 8.67 -9.41 3.01
CA THR A 195 8.94 -10.85 3.28
C THR A 195 7.67 -11.65 3.56
N ASN A 196 6.56 -10.94 3.84
CA ASN A 196 5.28 -11.55 4.13
C ASN A 196 4.11 -10.62 3.73
N PRO A 197 2.85 -11.14 3.62
CA PRO A 197 1.70 -10.34 3.17
C PRO A 197 1.01 -9.53 4.28
N HIS A 198 1.35 -9.73 5.54
CA HIS A 198 0.59 -9.20 6.69
C HIS A 198 1.35 -8.14 7.50
N GLY A 199 2.70 -8.11 7.43
CA GLY A 199 3.53 -7.16 8.15
C GLY A 199 3.96 -7.60 9.55
N LEU A 200 3.92 -8.91 9.86
CA LEU A 200 4.58 -9.46 11.04
C LEU A 200 6.09 -9.24 10.93
N GLN A 201 6.74 -9.17 12.07
CA GLN A 201 8.12 -8.73 12.19
C GLN A 201 9.11 -9.64 11.45
N ASP A 202 9.98 -9.03 10.65
CA ASP A 202 11.13 -9.63 10.00
C ASP A 202 12.17 -8.52 9.74
N GLU A 203 13.44 -8.78 9.96
CA GLU A 203 14.52 -7.79 9.79
C GLU A 203 14.62 -7.26 8.34
N ASN A 204 14.21 -8.09 7.38
CA ASN A 204 14.23 -7.74 5.96
C ASN A 204 12.87 -7.19 5.46
N HIS A 205 11.87 -7.03 6.36
CA HIS A 205 10.58 -6.48 6.04
C HIS A 205 10.53 -5.00 6.41
N TYR A 206 10.81 -4.13 5.46
CA TYR A 206 10.92 -2.69 5.70
C TYR A 206 10.33 -1.86 4.56
N THR A 207 10.05 -0.61 4.85
CA THR A 207 9.58 0.40 3.91
C THR A 207 10.12 1.77 4.29
N THR A 208 9.67 2.82 3.59
CA THR A 208 9.87 4.22 3.99
C THR A 208 8.52 4.94 4.01
N PRO A 209 8.33 6.03 4.78
CA PRO A 209 7.09 6.83 4.72
C PRO A 209 6.77 7.34 3.31
N TYR A 210 7.81 7.64 2.51
CA TYR A 210 7.62 8.05 1.13
C TYR A 210 7.07 6.91 0.25
N ASP A 211 7.59 5.70 0.42
CA ASP A 211 7.10 4.53 -0.33
C ASP A 211 5.67 4.16 0.09
N ILE A 212 5.32 4.32 1.39
CA ILE A 212 3.93 4.18 1.86
C ILE A 212 3.02 5.19 1.15
N TYR A 213 3.47 6.45 0.99
CA TYR A 213 2.72 7.44 0.22
C TYR A 213 2.50 7.00 -1.23
N LEU A 214 3.53 6.45 -1.91
CA LEU A 214 3.40 5.94 -3.27
C LEU A 214 2.37 4.80 -3.35
N MET A 215 2.44 3.85 -2.43
CA MET A 215 1.48 2.74 -2.34
C MET A 215 0.06 3.22 -2.06
N LEU A 216 -0.12 4.12 -1.10
CA LEU A 216 -1.44 4.66 -0.75
C LEU A 216 -2.02 5.48 -1.92
N ASN A 217 -1.20 6.29 -2.59
CA ASN A 217 -1.60 7.07 -3.76
C ASN A 217 -2.05 6.17 -4.94
N GLU A 218 -1.47 4.99 -5.09
CA GLU A 218 -1.90 3.98 -6.06
C GLU A 218 -3.18 3.29 -5.61
N ALA A 219 -3.26 2.87 -4.34
CA ALA A 219 -4.41 2.17 -3.76
C ALA A 219 -5.70 3.00 -3.87
N MET A 220 -5.62 4.32 -3.75
CA MET A 220 -6.76 5.24 -3.90
C MET A 220 -7.39 5.25 -5.29
N LYS A 221 -6.77 4.69 -6.31
CA LYS A 221 -7.36 4.55 -7.64
C LYS A 221 -8.40 3.44 -7.70
N TYR A 222 -8.42 2.57 -6.71
CA TYR A 222 -9.41 1.52 -6.55
C TYR A 222 -10.54 2.03 -5.63
N LYS A 223 -11.75 2.09 -6.18
CA LYS A 223 -12.93 2.57 -5.46
C LYS A 223 -13.22 1.71 -4.22
N GLU A 224 -13.07 0.40 -4.38
CA GLU A 224 -13.26 -0.59 -3.32
C GLU A 224 -12.31 -0.33 -2.13
N PHE A 225 -11.05 0.01 -2.40
CA PHE A 225 -10.10 0.34 -1.33
C PHE A 225 -10.60 1.52 -0.49
N THR A 226 -11.03 2.60 -1.14
CA THR A 226 -11.49 3.80 -0.44
C THR A 226 -12.82 3.59 0.27
N GLU A 227 -13.72 2.76 -0.27
CA GLU A 227 -14.99 2.42 0.36
C GLU A 227 -14.78 1.54 1.60
N ILE A 228 -13.93 0.51 1.51
CA ILE A 228 -13.67 -0.42 2.61
C ILE A 228 -12.95 0.27 3.77
N THR A 229 -11.94 1.10 3.47
CA THR A 229 -11.12 1.75 4.51
C THR A 229 -11.83 2.87 5.27
N GLN A 230 -13.08 3.18 4.93
CA GLN A 230 -13.95 4.10 5.67
C GLN A 230 -14.94 3.39 6.62
N LEU A 231 -15.00 2.07 6.59
CA LEU A 231 -15.93 1.32 7.44
C LEU A 231 -15.46 1.30 8.89
N SER A 232 -16.37 1.60 9.82
CA SER A 232 -16.10 1.47 11.27
C SER A 232 -16.17 0.01 11.76
N SER A 233 -16.88 -0.84 11.02
CA SER A 233 -16.99 -2.28 11.29
C SER A 233 -17.41 -3.02 10.02
N TYR A 234 -17.18 -4.32 9.99
CA TYR A 234 -17.63 -5.21 8.92
C TYR A 234 -18.12 -6.54 9.49
N THR A 235 -19.29 -7.01 9.04
CA THR A 235 -19.77 -8.34 9.37
C THR A 235 -19.53 -9.28 8.20
N VAL A 236 -18.58 -10.21 8.37
CA VAL A 236 -18.31 -11.25 7.39
C VAL A 236 -19.28 -12.42 7.61
N ASN A 237 -19.97 -12.82 6.55
CA ASN A 237 -20.83 -13.99 6.51
C ASN A 237 -20.19 -15.01 5.58
N TYR A 238 -19.88 -16.18 6.08
CA TYR A 238 -19.11 -17.19 5.35
C TYR A 238 -19.62 -18.61 5.65
N THR A 239 -19.12 -19.58 4.93
CA THR A 239 -19.51 -20.98 5.11
C THR A 239 -18.41 -21.75 5.81
N GLY A 240 -18.73 -22.38 6.93
CA GLY A 240 -17.79 -23.22 7.67
C GLY A 240 -17.42 -24.49 6.90
N ALA A 241 -16.33 -25.14 7.29
CA ALA A 241 -15.84 -26.38 6.68
C ALA A 241 -16.88 -27.52 6.69
N ASP A 242 -17.80 -27.49 7.64
CA ASP A 242 -18.91 -28.45 7.76
C ASP A 242 -20.17 -28.05 6.97
N GLY A 243 -20.12 -26.95 6.23
CA GLY A 243 -21.22 -26.37 5.48
C GLY A 243 -22.17 -25.48 6.30
N SER A 244 -21.87 -25.21 7.56
CA SER A 244 -22.64 -24.30 8.41
C SER A 244 -22.49 -22.84 7.95
N ALA A 245 -23.55 -22.04 8.12
CA ALA A 245 -23.46 -20.60 7.95
C ALA A 245 -22.86 -19.95 9.20
N LEU A 246 -21.76 -19.23 9.02
CA LEU A 246 -21.03 -18.54 10.09
C LEU A 246 -21.03 -17.02 9.87
N SER A 247 -20.93 -16.28 10.94
CA SER A 247 -20.89 -14.81 10.90
C SER A 247 -20.02 -14.26 12.03
N THR A 248 -19.17 -13.29 11.69
CA THR A 248 -18.32 -12.59 12.66
C THR A 248 -18.35 -11.09 12.36
N THR A 249 -18.51 -10.26 13.40
CA THR A 249 -18.44 -8.80 13.27
C THR A 249 -17.07 -8.30 13.74
N LEU A 250 -16.37 -7.62 12.88
CA LEU A 250 -15.02 -7.11 13.06
C LEU A 250 -15.07 -5.58 13.15
N GLN A 251 -14.39 -4.98 14.14
CA GLN A 251 -14.30 -3.54 14.31
C GLN A 251 -13.08 -2.99 13.59
N ALA A 252 -13.16 -1.75 13.09
CA ALA A 252 -12.01 -1.09 12.50
C ALA A 252 -10.89 -0.88 13.53
N THR A 253 -9.66 -0.90 13.05
CA THR A 253 -8.48 -0.60 13.87
C THR A 253 -8.13 0.88 13.92
N ASP A 254 -8.74 1.70 13.04
CA ASP A 254 -8.56 3.15 13.03
C ASP A 254 -9.52 3.80 14.04
N HIS A 255 -8.94 4.42 15.08
CA HIS A 255 -9.69 5.07 16.15
C HIS A 255 -10.50 6.29 15.69
N TYR A 256 -10.18 6.91 14.55
CA TYR A 256 -11.03 7.95 13.97
C TYR A 256 -12.37 7.38 13.48
N LEU A 257 -12.38 6.14 12.99
CA LEU A 257 -13.58 5.48 12.49
C LEU A 257 -14.44 4.87 13.60
N THR A 258 -13.83 4.44 14.69
CA THR A 258 -14.52 3.88 15.87
C THR A 258 -14.96 4.95 16.87
N GLY A 259 -14.47 6.20 16.71
CA GLY A 259 -14.79 7.31 17.59
C GLY A 259 -13.93 7.38 18.87
N GLU A 260 -12.92 6.54 18.99
CA GLU A 260 -11.95 6.57 20.09
C GLU A 260 -10.99 7.77 19.98
N ALA A 261 -10.73 8.24 18.75
CA ALA A 261 -10.02 9.49 18.48
C ALA A 261 -10.90 10.45 17.67
N THR A 262 -10.74 11.74 17.90
CA THR A 262 -11.49 12.77 17.17
C THR A 262 -10.53 13.56 16.29
N PRO A 263 -10.76 13.64 14.97
CA PRO A 263 -9.93 14.46 14.09
C PRO A 263 -10.17 15.98 14.38
N PRO A 264 -9.27 16.86 13.99
CA PRO A 264 -9.47 18.29 14.09
C PRO A 264 -10.74 18.75 13.36
N LYS A 265 -11.29 19.91 13.79
CA LYS A 265 -12.46 20.48 13.16
C LYS A 265 -12.27 20.66 11.65
N ASP A 266 -13.31 20.37 10.88
CA ASP A 266 -13.35 20.53 9.42
C ASP A 266 -12.32 19.63 8.69
N VAL A 267 -11.96 18.50 9.29
CA VAL A 267 -11.15 17.44 8.70
C VAL A 267 -12.00 16.19 8.55
N THR A 268 -12.06 15.65 7.34
CA THR A 268 -12.74 14.38 7.03
C THR A 268 -11.71 13.29 6.80
N ILE A 269 -11.85 12.16 7.49
CA ILE A 269 -11.03 10.96 7.26
C ILE A 269 -11.63 10.20 6.06
N LEU A 270 -10.83 9.97 5.04
CA LEU A 270 -11.23 9.26 3.83
C LEU A 270 -10.76 7.80 3.80
N GLY A 271 -10.19 7.33 4.91
CA GLY A 271 -9.68 5.98 5.07
C GLY A 271 -8.15 5.91 5.16
N GLY A 272 -7.65 4.71 5.32
CA GLY A 272 -6.22 4.46 5.49
C GLY A 272 -5.93 3.10 6.11
N LYS A 273 -4.77 3.00 6.76
CA LYS A 273 -4.35 1.77 7.43
C LYS A 273 -3.52 2.06 8.67
N THR A 274 -3.83 1.35 9.74
CA THR A 274 -3.04 1.29 10.98
C THR A 274 -2.03 0.15 10.91
N GLY A 275 -0.97 0.22 11.71
CA GLY A 275 -0.01 -0.86 11.92
C GLY A 275 0.57 -0.79 13.31
N THR A 276 0.79 -1.94 13.95
CA THR A 276 1.46 -2.02 15.26
C THR A 276 2.22 -3.33 15.36
N THR A 277 3.48 -3.25 15.74
CA THR A 277 4.30 -4.34 16.29
C THR A 277 5.23 -3.74 17.34
N ASP A 278 5.82 -4.56 18.19
CA ASP A 278 6.77 -4.07 19.21
C ASP A 278 7.95 -3.32 18.59
N SER A 279 8.44 -3.77 17.42
CA SER A 279 9.57 -3.15 16.73
C SER A 279 9.17 -1.94 15.86
N ALA A 280 7.95 -1.89 15.34
CA ALA A 280 7.48 -0.79 14.50
C ALA A 280 6.91 0.36 15.33
N GLY A 281 6.55 0.13 16.59
CA GLY A 281 5.70 1.04 17.33
C GLY A 281 4.28 1.12 16.75
N ASN A 282 3.60 2.22 16.97
CA ASN A 282 2.27 2.47 16.42
C ASN A 282 2.39 3.35 15.18
N CYS A 283 1.74 2.92 14.09
CA CYS A 283 1.83 3.53 12.77
C CYS A 283 0.45 3.81 12.20
N LEU A 284 0.32 4.92 11.47
CA LEU A 284 -0.92 5.30 10.80
C LEU A 284 -0.62 6.01 9.49
N ALA A 285 -1.20 5.51 8.40
CA ALA A 285 -1.18 6.14 7.08
C ALA A 285 -2.62 6.39 6.64
N ILE A 286 -3.01 7.65 6.50
CA ILE A 286 -4.38 8.05 6.18
C ILE A 286 -4.47 9.03 5.04
N LEU A 287 -5.62 8.96 4.38
CA LEU A 287 -6.11 9.94 3.44
C LEU A 287 -7.13 10.83 4.14
N THR A 288 -7.00 12.13 3.97
CA THR A 288 -7.90 13.12 4.58
C THR A 288 -8.33 14.18 3.59
N GLN A 289 -9.43 14.84 3.92
CA GLN A 289 -9.95 15.97 3.15
C GLN A 289 -10.18 17.15 4.09
N ASN A 290 -9.82 18.36 3.64
CA ASN A 290 -10.08 19.58 4.38
C ASN A 290 -11.46 20.17 4.04
N ALA A 291 -11.86 21.26 4.74
CA ALA A 291 -13.12 21.98 4.52
C ALA A 291 -13.36 22.45 3.08
N TYR A 292 -12.29 22.58 2.28
CA TYR A 292 -12.34 23.05 0.89
C TYR A 292 -12.33 21.89 -0.14
N GLY A 293 -12.48 20.64 0.31
CA GLY A 293 -12.46 19.47 -0.55
C GLY A 293 -11.07 19.07 -1.05
N LYS A 294 -9.99 19.67 -0.53
CA LYS A 294 -8.61 19.29 -0.90
C LYS A 294 -8.17 18.05 -0.14
N THR A 295 -7.48 17.16 -0.82
CA THR A 295 -7.06 15.86 -0.31
C THR A 295 -5.61 15.86 0.13
N PHE A 296 -5.33 15.18 1.23
CA PHE A 296 -4.00 15.07 1.83
C PHE A 296 -3.69 13.62 2.19
N VAL A 297 -2.42 13.26 2.11
CA VAL A 297 -1.86 12.06 2.75
C VAL A 297 -1.10 12.49 3.98
N SER A 298 -1.40 11.84 5.09
CA SER A 298 -0.72 12.03 6.38
C SER A 298 -0.23 10.68 6.89
N ILE A 299 1.03 10.61 7.29
CA ILE A 299 1.65 9.38 7.80
C ILE A 299 2.44 9.72 9.06
N VAL A 300 2.27 8.91 10.09
CA VAL A 300 3.11 8.87 11.31
C VAL A 300 3.55 7.43 11.54
N MET A 301 4.85 7.24 11.77
CA MET A 301 5.47 5.93 11.98
C MET A 301 6.28 5.96 13.27
N GLY A 302 6.17 4.92 14.07
CA GLY A 302 7.04 4.71 15.23
C GLY A 302 6.54 5.30 16.54
N ALA A 303 5.28 5.71 16.66
CA ALA A 303 4.77 6.28 17.91
C ALA A 303 4.79 5.24 19.05
N SER A 304 5.22 5.68 20.25
CA SER A 304 5.39 4.80 21.42
C SER A 304 4.07 4.31 22.01
N SER A 305 2.96 4.98 21.70
CA SER A 305 1.61 4.57 22.10
C SER A 305 0.57 4.99 21.05
N LYS A 306 -0.61 4.38 21.10
CA LYS A 306 -1.75 4.80 20.28
C LYS A 306 -2.19 6.22 20.58
N ASP A 307 -2.24 6.61 21.84
CA ASP A 307 -2.63 7.97 22.22
C ASP A 307 -1.67 9.01 21.62
N LEU A 308 -0.37 8.75 21.69
CA LEU A 308 0.63 9.62 21.08
C LEU A 308 0.48 9.67 19.57
N LEU A 309 0.28 8.53 18.92
CA LEU A 309 0.05 8.43 17.48
C LEU A 309 -1.07 9.37 17.01
N TYR A 310 -2.24 9.33 17.69
CA TYR A 310 -3.38 10.17 17.30
C TYR A 310 -3.20 11.65 17.70
N GLN A 311 -2.45 11.96 18.77
CA GLN A 311 -2.05 13.33 19.09
C GLN A 311 -1.14 13.92 18.01
N GLU A 312 -0.14 13.19 17.59
CA GLU A 312 0.80 13.59 16.53
C GLU A 312 0.10 13.72 15.18
N MET A 313 -0.74 12.73 14.83
CA MET A 313 -1.55 12.82 13.63
C MET A 313 -2.46 14.06 13.66
N ASN A 314 -3.12 14.36 14.77
CA ASN A 314 -3.93 15.58 14.93
C ASN A 314 -3.08 16.85 14.75
N SER A 315 -1.84 16.86 15.24
CA SER A 315 -0.93 18.00 15.05
C SER A 315 -0.61 18.27 13.58
N LEU A 316 -0.45 17.21 12.77
CA LEU A 316 -0.32 17.33 11.32
C LEU A 316 -1.63 17.86 10.70
N LEU A 317 -2.76 17.23 11.04
CA LEU A 317 -4.06 17.49 10.43
C LEU A 317 -4.61 18.90 10.75
N GLN A 318 -4.24 19.52 11.85
CA GLN A 318 -4.60 20.91 12.17
C GLN A 318 -4.12 21.91 11.10
N ASN A 319 -3.11 21.54 10.33
CA ASN A 319 -2.49 22.40 9.30
C ASN A 319 -3.12 22.28 7.92
N ILE A 320 -4.07 21.36 7.68
CA ILE A 320 -4.63 21.17 6.32
C ILE A 320 -5.71 22.21 5.95
N ASN A 321 -6.23 22.94 6.93
CA ASN A 321 -7.21 24.02 6.73
C ASN A 321 -6.59 25.42 6.69
N SER A 322 -5.25 25.52 6.83
CA SER A 322 -4.51 26.79 6.85
C SER A 322 -4.15 27.30 5.43
#